data_c51f4ffb64fd121563dab0d5f4cd506b
#
_entry.id   c51f4ffb64fd121563dab0d5f4cd506b
#
_cell.length_a   1.000
_cell.length_b   1.000
_cell.length_c   1.000
_cell.angle_alpha   90.00
_cell.angle_beta   90.00
_cell.angle_gamma   90.00
#
_symmetry.space_group_name_H-M   'P 1'
#
loop_
_entity.id
_entity.type
_entity.pdbx_description
1 polymer ?
#
loop_
_entity_poly.entity_id
_entity_poly.type
_entity_poly.pdbx_seq_one_letter_code
_entity_poly.pdbx_strand_id
1 'polypeptide(L)'
;MIVCGLLSILLLIIGLLFIGICWRYLNMNNYKYLKNVLFQNIKNLFDVCSIFCVNPDTDFTRNRKLDFETTMKIVLCMGASPIKDELLKFNDFSIAIPSASAFVQARSKIKPEAFRTLFDGFNKKTFKKKLYHGYRLLAIDGSELPIDNTIFDDETTVLRHGTLAKTFSAYHLNASYDLMERTYDDIIIQGEAKRDEHGAFCQLVDRYDGQKAIFIADRGYESYNGFEHVVHSGHKYLIRVRDIESQSSITKSLGPFPDGEFDVDVFRMLTIKQTKMTKACPDIYKFVPKTMRFDFMNKQNPWYEFNCRVVRFKITENTYETVITNLSREEFLMEEISEIYDMRWGEETSFRELKYAIGLNALHAKKRELIQQEIYARMLMYNFCQRIVQEIKIPKKDKIKYTYQVNFTRSVHIIREFLRKKSGQIPPIAHLITKEILPIRLVEHIHDMSSQNYRVL
;
A
#
# COMPACT_ATOMS: atom_id res chain seq x y z
N MET A 1 -31.47 -22.91 -47.97
CA MET A 1 -30.99 -23.15 -46.57
C MET A 1 -29.53 -22.81 -46.36
N ILE A 2 -28.58 -23.10 -47.23
CA ILE A 2 -27.14 -22.85 -47.07
C ILE A 2 -26.80 -21.34 -47.06
N VAL A 3 -27.46 -20.52 -47.84
CA VAL A 3 -27.19 -19.06 -47.93
C VAL A 3 -27.61 -18.32 -46.65
N CYS A 4 -28.68 -18.72 -45.97
CA CYS A 4 -29.11 -18.14 -44.70
C CYS A 4 -28.14 -18.46 -43.57
N GLY A 5 -27.53 -19.66 -43.55
CA GLY A 5 -26.54 -20.02 -42.54
C GLY A 5 -25.24 -19.24 -42.67
N LEU A 6 -24.78 -19.01 -43.90
CA LEU A 6 -23.59 -18.19 -44.16
C LEU A 6 -23.76 -16.71 -43.77
N LEU A 7 -24.97 -16.16 -44.01
CA LEU A 7 -25.29 -14.78 -43.63
C LEU A 7 -25.30 -14.59 -42.09
N SER A 8 -25.86 -15.57 -41.37
CA SER A 8 -25.90 -15.56 -39.90
C SER A 8 -24.49 -15.67 -39.28
N ILE A 9 -23.63 -16.51 -39.86
CA ILE A 9 -22.24 -16.64 -39.41
C ILE A 9 -21.44 -15.34 -39.68
N LEU A 10 -21.66 -14.72 -40.85
CA LEU A 10 -21.02 -13.47 -41.22
C LEU A 10 -21.43 -12.32 -40.28
N LEU A 11 -22.71 -12.21 -39.93
CA LEU A 11 -23.25 -11.23 -38.98
C LEU A 11 -22.71 -11.45 -37.58
N LEU A 12 -22.52 -12.71 -37.15
CA LEU A 12 -21.93 -13.04 -35.86
C LEU A 12 -20.44 -12.64 -35.81
N ILE A 13 -19.68 -12.89 -36.88
CA ILE A 13 -18.27 -12.51 -36.99
C ILE A 13 -18.12 -10.99 -37.01
N ILE A 14 -18.96 -10.27 -37.76
CA ILE A 14 -18.96 -8.80 -37.79
C ILE A 14 -19.34 -8.25 -36.41
N GLY A 15 -20.34 -8.82 -35.73
CA GLY A 15 -20.71 -8.44 -34.37
C GLY A 15 -19.58 -8.64 -33.35
N LEU A 16 -18.88 -9.78 -33.40
CA LEU A 16 -17.73 -10.07 -32.57
C LEU A 16 -16.54 -9.15 -32.85
N LEU A 17 -16.28 -8.82 -34.11
CA LEU A 17 -15.28 -7.86 -34.53
C LEU A 17 -15.62 -6.45 -34.05
N PHE A 18 -16.89 -6.06 -34.17
CA PHE A 18 -17.36 -4.73 -33.73
C PHE A 18 -17.30 -4.59 -32.21
N ILE A 19 -17.71 -5.62 -31.45
CA ILE A 19 -17.58 -5.69 -30.00
C ILE A 19 -16.08 -5.63 -29.61
N GLY A 20 -15.21 -6.36 -30.30
CA GLY A 20 -13.76 -6.35 -30.07
C GLY A 20 -13.12 -4.97 -30.37
N ILE A 21 -13.57 -4.29 -31.42
CA ILE A 21 -13.10 -2.93 -31.76
C ILE A 21 -13.61 -1.90 -30.76
N CYS A 22 -14.89 -1.90 -30.43
CA CYS A 22 -15.48 -1.03 -29.40
C CYS A 22 -14.79 -1.23 -28.04
N TRP A 23 -14.55 -2.48 -27.66
CA TRP A 23 -13.88 -2.80 -26.41
C TRP A 23 -12.41 -2.33 -26.38
N ARG A 24 -11.67 -2.49 -27.49
CA ARG A 24 -10.31 -1.93 -27.65
C ARG A 24 -10.32 -0.41 -27.56
N TYR A 25 -11.33 0.23 -28.16
CA TYR A 25 -11.44 1.69 -28.15
C TYR A 25 -11.78 2.25 -26.76
N LEU A 26 -12.66 1.59 -26.01
CA LEU A 26 -13.01 1.92 -24.62
C LEU A 26 -11.81 1.76 -23.68
N ASN A 27 -11.09 0.66 -23.77
CA ASN A 27 -9.91 0.43 -22.94
C ASN A 27 -8.73 1.36 -23.27
N MET A 28 -8.48 1.64 -24.55
CA MET A 28 -7.47 2.64 -24.95
C MET A 28 -7.81 4.03 -24.42
N ASN A 29 -9.08 4.39 -24.36
CA ASN A 29 -9.51 5.66 -23.76
C ASN A 29 -9.27 5.70 -22.26
N ASN A 30 -9.43 4.58 -21.54
CA ASN A 30 -9.21 4.52 -20.12
C ASN A 30 -7.71 4.66 -19.74
N TYR A 31 -6.79 4.00 -20.47
CA TYR A 31 -5.35 4.17 -20.23
C TYR A 31 -4.87 5.59 -20.55
N LYS A 32 -5.36 6.19 -21.64
CA LYS A 32 -5.13 7.59 -21.97
C LYS A 32 -5.68 8.51 -20.90
N TYR A 33 -6.88 8.23 -20.40
CA TYR A 33 -7.49 8.99 -19.32
C TYR A 33 -6.60 8.99 -18.07
N LEU A 34 -6.13 7.81 -17.61
CA LEU A 34 -5.24 7.71 -16.45
C LEU A 34 -3.94 8.52 -16.64
N LYS A 35 -3.33 8.43 -17.82
CA LYS A 35 -2.15 9.22 -18.16
C LYS A 35 -2.45 10.72 -18.17
N ASN A 36 -3.59 11.12 -18.74
CA ASN A 36 -4.02 12.51 -18.76
C ASN A 36 -4.29 13.04 -17.36
N VAL A 37 -4.95 12.26 -16.47
CA VAL A 37 -5.16 12.61 -15.07
C VAL A 37 -3.82 12.85 -14.38
N LEU A 38 -2.85 11.95 -14.56
CA LEU A 38 -1.53 12.08 -13.97
C LEU A 38 -0.81 13.35 -14.45
N PHE A 39 -0.76 13.59 -15.77
CA PHE A 39 -0.06 14.73 -16.34
C PHE A 39 -0.78 16.07 -16.08
N GLN A 40 -2.11 16.06 -16.01
CA GLN A 40 -2.86 17.25 -15.61
C GLN A 40 -2.61 17.60 -14.13
N ASN A 41 -2.48 16.60 -13.24
CA ASN A 41 -2.10 16.86 -11.86
C ASN A 41 -0.68 17.47 -11.77
N ILE A 42 0.29 16.98 -12.56
CA ILE A 42 1.63 17.59 -12.62
C ILE A 42 1.55 19.04 -13.10
N LYS A 43 0.74 19.31 -14.14
CA LYS A 43 0.54 20.66 -14.65
C LYS A 43 -0.09 21.58 -13.60
N ASN A 44 -1.10 21.11 -12.87
CA ASN A 44 -1.72 21.87 -11.79
C ASN A 44 -0.71 22.22 -10.69
N LEU A 45 0.25 21.33 -10.39
CA LEU A 45 1.33 21.60 -9.45
C LEU A 45 2.32 22.63 -10.01
N PHE A 46 2.57 22.59 -11.31
CA PHE A 46 3.41 23.59 -11.98
C PHE A 46 2.80 24.99 -11.91
N ASP A 47 1.50 25.12 -12.09
CA ASP A 47 0.79 26.42 -12.01
C ASP A 47 0.96 27.10 -10.64
N VAL A 48 1.31 26.33 -9.59
CA VAL A 48 1.59 26.81 -8.22
C VAL A 48 2.98 26.36 -7.73
N CYS A 49 3.93 26.15 -8.64
CA CYS A 49 5.20 25.49 -8.33
C CYS A 49 6.05 26.22 -7.27
N SER A 50 5.90 27.52 -7.09
CA SER A 50 6.60 28.28 -6.06
C SER A 50 6.40 27.70 -4.65
N ILE A 51 5.22 27.15 -4.33
CA ILE A 51 4.92 26.50 -3.05
C ILE A 51 5.82 25.25 -2.85
N PHE A 52 6.08 24.54 -3.95
CA PHE A 52 6.83 23.28 -3.98
C PHE A 52 8.31 23.45 -4.31
N CYS A 53 8.78 24.67 -4.49
CA CYS A 53 10.19 24.97 -4.72
C CYS A 53 10.93 25.23 -3.40
N VAL A 54 12.19 24.81 -3.35
CA VAL A 54 13.09 25.11 -2.21
C VAL A 54 13.30 26.62 -2.10
N ASN A 55 13.55 27.29 -3.25
CA ASN A 55 13.68 28.74 -3.35
C ASN A 55 12.59 29.28 -4.28
N PRO A 56 11.43 29.72 -3.76
CA PRO A 56 10.28 30.10 -4.55
C PRO A 56 10.54 31.19 -5.60
N ASP A 57 11.42 32.13 -5.29
CA ASP A 57 11.70 33.32 -6.14
C ASP A 57 12.69 33.03 -7.28
N THR A 58 13.45 31.94 -7.22
CA THR A 58 14.54 31.68 -8.16
C THR A 58 14.46 30.35 -8.88
N ASP A 59 13.78 29.36 -8.27
CA ASP A 59 13.70 28.02 -8.85
C ASP A 59 12.63 27.95 -9.93
N PHE A 60 13.01 27.35 -11.08
CA PHE A 60 12.17 27.18 -12.27
C PHE A 60 11.59 28.47 -12.88
N THR A 61 12.13 29.63 -12.55
CA THR A 61 11.73 30.93 -13.13
C THR A 61 12.21 31.13 -14.57
N ARG A 62 13.24 30.40 -14.99
CA ARG A 62 13.82 30.49 -16.35
C ARG A 62 13.37 29.31 -17.20
N ASN A 63 13.08 29.60 -18.49
CA ASN A 63 12.80 28.52 -19.45
C ASN A 63 14.05 27.67 -19.71
N ARG A 64 14.07 26.43 -19.22
CA ARG A 64 15.16 25.46 -19.36
C ARG A 64 14.61 24.09 -19.79
N LYS A 65 15.47 23.24 -20.38
CA LYS A 65 15.10 21.86 -20.77
C LYS A 65 14.58 21.02 -19.60
N LEU A 66 15.08 21.28 -18.41
CA LEU A 66 14.61 20.65 -17.15
C LEU A 66 13.78 21.68 -16.37
N ASP A 67 12.54 21.88 -16.80
CA ASP A 67 11.53 22.60 -16.06
C ASP A 67 10.95 21.73 -14.92
N PHE A 68 10.03 22.28 -14.13
CA PHE A 68 9.39 21.60 -13.02
C PHE A 68 8.64 20.34 -13.48
N GLU A 69 7.79 20.46 -14.51
CA GLU A 69 7.00 19.33 -15.03
C GLU A 69 7.89 18.22 -15.59
N THR A 70 8.86 18.55 -16.42
CA THR A 70 9.77 17.58 -17.03
C THR A 70 10.58 16.86 -15.95
N THR A 71 11.05 17.59 -14.93
CA THR A 71 11.79 17.01 -13.82
C THR A 71 10.94 16.01 -13.03
N MET A 72 9.68 16.35 -12.69
CA MET A 72 8.76 15.42 -12.03
C MET A 72 8.45 14.20 -12.89
N LYS A 73 8.18 14.38 -14.19
CA LYS A 73 7.92 13.28 -15.13
C LYS A 73 9.09 12.31 -15.24
N ILE A 74 10.34 12.83 -15.25
CA ILE A 74 11.54 11.97 -15.25
C ILE A 74 11.57 11.12 -13.98
N VAL A 75 11.42 11.71 -12.78
CA VAL A 75 11.46 10.98 -11.51
C VAL A 75 10.40 9.87 -11.48
N LEU A 76 9.18 10.13 -11.96
CA LEU A 76 8.11 9.13 -12.05
C LEU A 76 8.44 7.98 -13.00
N CYS A 77 9.05 8.29 -14.15
CA CYS A 77 9.37 7.29 -15.18
C CYS A 77 10.64 6.49 -14.90
N MET A 78 11.47 6.89 -13.94
CA MET A 78 12.70 6.18 -13.59
C MET A 78 12.41 4.76 -13.09
N GLY A 79 13.22 3.81 -13.56
CA GLY A 79 13.24 2.42 -13.11
C GLY A 79 14.38 2.13 -12.13
N ALA A 80 15.06 1.03 -12.33
CA ALA A 80 16.20 0.58 -11.52
C ALA A 80 17.54 0.76 -12.27
N SER A 81 17.54 1.36 -13.47
CA SER A 81 18.76 1.59 -14.25
C SER A 81 19.52 2.82 -13.74
N PRO A 82 20.85 2.95 -14.00
CA PRO A 82 21.58 4.17 -13.67
C PRO A 82 20.93 5.44 -14.23
N ILE A 83 21.08 6.56 -13.54
CA ILE A 83 20.45 7.86 -13.91
C ILE A 83 20.68 8.21 -15.40
N LYS A 84 21.90 7.99 -15.92
CA LYS A 84 22.22 8.29 -17.33
C LYS A 84 21.34 7.49 -18.28
N ASP A 85 21.11 6.22 -18.00
CA ASP A 85 20.30 5.34 -18.83
C ASP A 85 18.81 5.70 -18.73
N GLU A 86 18.35 6.09 -17.54
CA GLU A 86 16.97 6.57 -17.35
C GLU A 86 16.71 7.87 -18.12
N LEU A 87 17.68 8.79 -18.16
CA LEU A 87 17.60 10.00 -18.95
C LEU A 87 17.60 9.72 -20.46
N LEU A 88 18.41 8.76 -20.92
CA LEU A 88 18.40 8.31 -22.32
C LEU A 88 17.04 7.73 -22.70
N LYS A 89 16.50 6.82 -21.89
CA LYS A 89 15.18 6.20 -22.12
C LYS A 89 14.06 7.24 -22.11
N PHE A 90 14.10 8.19 -21.18
CA PHE A 90 13.08 9.25 -21.10
C PHE A 90 13.06 10.16 -22.32
N ASN A 91 14.22 10.43 -22.88
CA ASN A 91 14.39 11.30 -24.07
C ASN A 91 14.43 10.51 -25.40
N ASP A 92 13.93 9.27 -25.40
CA ASP A 92 13.84 8.42 -26.60
C ASP A 92 15.19 8.27 -27.33
N PHE A 93 16.30 8.12 -26.56
CA PHE A 93 17.69 8.01 -27.02
C PHE A 93 18.18 9.19 -27.88
N SER A 94 17.62 10.38 -27.67
CA SER A 94 18.08 11.61 -28.31
C SER A 94 19.51 11.98 -27.87
N ILE A 95 20.28 12.60 -28.78
CA ILE A 95 21.62 13.12 -28.47
C ILE A 95 21.54 14.31 -27.50
N ALA A 96 20.46 15.07 -27.51
CA ALA A 96 20.29 16.30 -26.73
C ALA A 96 19.69 16.05 -25.32
N ILE A 97 20.26 15.07 -24.57
CA ILE A 97 19.84 14.78 -23.20
C ILE A 97 20.51 15.70 -22.17
N PRO A 98 19.84 16.00 -21.03
CA PRO A 98 20.48 16.66 -19.91
C PRO A 98 21.52 15.74 -19.26
N SER A 99 22.56 16.32 -18.65
CA SER A 99 23.51 15.54 -17.86
C SER A 99 22.87 15.06 -16.56
N ALA A 100 23.37 13.95 -15.98
CA ALA A 100 22.93 13.44 -14.69
C ALA A 100 23.05 14.51 -13.58
N SER A 101 24.15 15.30 -13.60
CA SER A 101 24.35 16.40 -12.64
C SER A 101 23.29 17.48 -12.80
N ALA A 102 22.97 17.92 -14.03
CA ALA A 102 21.93 18.92 -14.28
C ALA A 102 20.55 18.41 -13.80
N PHE A 103 20.25 17.12 -14.00
CA PHE A 103 19.01 16.52 -13.51
C PHE A 103 18.94 16.49 -11.97
N VAL A 104 20.02 16.05 -11.30
CA VAL A 104 20.09 16.04 -9.83
C VAL A 104 19.95 17.46 -9.27
N GLN A 105 20.57 18.47 -9.89
CA GLN A 105 20.41 19.87 -9.51
C GLN A 105 18.98 20.38 -9.74
N ALA A 106 18.31 20.00 -10.82
CA ALA A 106 16.94 20.39 -11.08
C ALA A 106 15.98 19.76 -10.05
N ARG A 107 16.09 18.43 -9.81
CA ARG A 107 15.20 17.74 -8.84
C ARG A 107 15.44 18.20 -7.40
N SER A 108 16.65 18.62 -7.02
CA SER A 108 16.93 19.13 -5.66
C SER A 108 16.25 20.48 -5.36
N LYS A 109 15.67 21.12 -6.36
CA LYS A 109 14.86 22.33 -6.20
C LYS A 109 13.39 22.06 -5.87
N ILE A 110 12.94 20.82 -6.03
CA ILE A 110 11.57 20.39 -5.76
C ILE A 110 11.48 19.79 -4.36
N LYS A 111 10.53 20.25 -3.54
CA LYS A 111 10.25 19.67 -2.23
C LYS A 111 9.57 18.30 -2.36
N PRO A 112 9.79 17.34 -1.45
CA PRO A 112 9.11 16.03 -1.45
C PRO A 112 7.58 16.14 -1.46
N GLU A 113 7.03 17.18 -0.85
CA GLU A 113 5.60 17.46 -0.75
C GLU A 113 4.92 17.58 -2.12
N ALA A 114 5.65 17.99 -3.17
CA ALA A 114 5.12 17.98 -4.52
C ALA A 114 4.75 16.57 -5.00
N PHE A 115 5.58 15.58 -4.69
CA PHE A 115 5.31 14.18 -5.04
C PHE A 115 4.25 13.56 -4.14
N ARG A 116 4.19 13.96 -2.86
CA ARG A 116 3.10 13.60 -1.95
C ARG A 116 1.76 14.12 -2.48
N THR A 117 1.67 15.40 -2.77
CA THR A 117 0.45 16.02 -3.31
C THR A 117 0.03 15.40 -4.64
N LEU A 118 1.00 15.03 -5.50
CA LEU A 118 0.72 14.33 -6.75
C LEU A 118 0.14 12.93 -6.51
N PHE A 119 0.69 12.19 -5.54
CA PHE A 119 0.19 10.87 -5.13
C PHE A 119 -1.24 10.96 -4.62
N ASP A 120 -1.53 11.87 -3.68
CA ASP A 120 -2.86 12.07 -3.11
C ASP A 120 -3.88 12.49 -4.18
N GLY A 121 -3.50 13.46 -5.03
CA GLY A 121 -4.36 13.95 -6.11
C GLY A 121 -4.68 12.90 -7.17
N PHE A 122 -3.72 12.02 -7.50
CA PHE A 122 -3.96 10.90 -8.41
C PHE A 122 -4.91 9.87 -7.78
N ASN A 123 -4.67 9.48 -6.54
CA ASN A 123 -5.51 8.52 -5.81
C ASN A 123 -6.96 9.01 -5.74
N LYS A 124 -7.17 10.25 -5.31
CA LYS A 124 -8.49 10.86 -5.20
C LYS A 124 -9.27 10.86 -6.53
N LYS A 125 -8.60 11.19 -7.64
CA LYS A 125 -9.24 11.26 -8.97
C LYS A 125 -9.48 9.89 -9.61
N THR A 126 -8.75 8.86 -9.21
CA THR A 126 -8.83 7.53 -9.83
C THR A 126 -9.48 6.47 -8.95
N PHE A 127 -10.00 6.86 -7.79
CA PHE A 127 -10.71 5.97 -6.89
C PHE A 127 -11.99 5.40 -7.52
N LYS A 128 -12.16 4.06 -7.51
CA LYS A 128 -13.26 3.35 -8.19
C LYS A 128 -14.41 2.95 -7.27
N LYS A 129 -14.32 3.25 -5.98
CA LYS A 129 -15.33 2.88 -4.96
C LYS A 129 -15.63 1.38 -4.88
N LYS A 130 -14.61 0.55 -5.01
CA LYS A 130 -14.73 -0.88 -4.75
C LYS A 130 -14.81 -1.10 -3.24
N LEU A 131 -15.98 -1.47 -2.76
CA LEU A 131 -16.27 -1.64 -1.34
C LEU A 131 -16.65 -3.09 -1.04
N TYR A 132 -16.34 -3.54 0.17
CA TYR A 132 -16.78 -4.79 0.74
C TYR A 132 -17.85 -4.48 1.80
N HIS A 133 -19.10 -4.92 1.60
CA HIS A 133 -20.25 -4.57 2.46
C HIS A 133 -20.36 -3.06 2.80
N GLY A 134 -20.00 -2.21 1.86
CA GLY A 134 -20.04 -0.75 2.05
C GLY A 134 -18.81 -0.15 2.75
N TYR A 135 -17.80 -0.96 3.07
CA TYR A 135 -16.54 -0.53 3.70
C TYR A 135 -15.37 -0.61 2.72
N ARG A 136 -14.42 0.30 2.85
CA ARG A 136 -13.07 0.10 2.34
C ARG A 136 -12.31 -0.86 3.24
N LEU A 137 -11.55 -1.77 2.68
CA LEU A 137 -10.65 -2.66 3.43
C LEU A 137 -9.23 -2.10 3.35
N LEU A 138 -8.77 -1.48 4.42
CA LEU A 138 -7.47 -0.80 4.50
C LEU A 138 -6.51 -1.61 5.37
N ALA A 139 -5.64 -2.38 4.72
CA ALA A 139 -4.57 -3.08 5.41
C ALA A 139 -3.44 -2.09 5.76
N ILE A 140 -2.93 -2.16 6.98
CA ILE A 140 -1.79 -1.35 7.45
C ILE A 140 -0.66 -2.29 7.84
N ASP A 141 0.48 -2.09 7.21
CA ASP A 141 1.71 -2.83 7.51
C ASP A 141 2.95 -1.94 7.35
N GLY A 142 4.04 -2.37 7.97
CA GLY A 142 5.33 -1.72 7.93
C GLY A 142 6.33 -2.48 7.05
N SER A 143 7.22 -1.75 6.37
CA SER A 143 8.25 -2.37 5.57
C SER A 143 9.56 -1.59 5.63
N GLU A 144 10.66 -2.26 5.98
CA GLU A 144 12.00 -1.67 5.97
C GLU A 144 12.47 -1.43 4.53
N LEU A 145 13.03 -0.25 4.29
CA LEU A 145 13.66 0.14 3.04
C LEU A 145 15.14 0.48 3.31
N PRO A 146 16.08 -0.45 3.05
CA PRO A 146 17.50 -0.19 3.20
C PRO A 146 17.98 0.94 2.28
N ILE A 147 18.83 1.80 2.79
CA ILE A 147 19.45 2.89 2.05
C ILE A 147 20.98 2.85 2.19
N ASP A 148 21.66 3.61 1.33
CA ASP A 148 23.12 3.75 1.40
C ASP A 148 23.54 4.35 2.77
N ASN A 149 24.41 3.65 3.49
CA ASN A 149 24.90 4.02 4.81
C ASN A 149 26.20 4.86 4.78
N THR A 150 26.57 5.40 3.63
CA THR A 150 27.77 6.26 3.51
C THR A 150 27.62 7.60 4.24
N ILE A 151 26.40 8.03 4.53
CA ILE A 151 26.09 9.25 5.27
C ILE A 151 25.41 8.85 6.57
N PHE A 152 26.04 9.17 7.72
CA PHE A 152 25.42 8.99 9.03
C PHE A 152 24.24 9.96 9.20
N ASP A 153 23.12 9.44 9.67
CA ASP A 153 21.91 10.19 9.98
C ASP A 153 21.27 9.54 11.22
N ASP A 154 21.04 10.30 12.26
CA ASP A 154 20.53 9.84 13.57
C ASP A 154 19.09 9.32 13.53
N GLU A 155 18.33 9.63 12.50
CA GLU A 155 16.97 9.08 12.31
C GLU A 155 16.98 7.75 11.55
N THR A 156 17.87 7.60 10.56
CA THR A 156 17.87 6.43 9.67
C THR A 156 18.93 5.40 10.04
N THR A 157 20.02 5.80 10.73
CA THR A 157 21.15 4.93 11.01
C THR A 157 20.95 4.19 12.34
N VAL A 158 20.82 2.87 12.26
CA VAL A 158 20.71 1.97 13.40
C VAL A 158 22.09 1.49 13.82
N LEU A 159 22.54 1.91 15.01
CA LEU A 159 23.76 1.43 15.63
C LEU A 159 23.49 0.10 16.33
N ARG A 160 24.17 -0.94 15.93
CA ARG A 160 24.11 -2.25 16.60
C ARG A 160 25.36 -2.43 17.46
N HIS A 161 25.16 -2.83 18.71
CA HIS A 161 26.24 -3.13 19.64
C HIS A 161 26.57 -4.63 19.61
N GLY A 162 27.87 -4.96 19.51
CA GLY A 162 28.37 -6.32 19.50
C GLY A 162 29.45 -6.56 18.42
N THR A 163 30.32 -7.54 18.64
CA THR A 163 31.49 -7.81 17.80
C THR A 163 31.21 -8.20 16.35
N LEU A 164 29.97 -8.64 16.04
CA LEU A 164 29.53 -9.03 14.68
C LEU A 164 28.41 -8.14 14.12
N ALA A 165 27.94 -7.15 14.87
CA ALA A 165 26.81 -6.34 14.49
C ALA A 165 27.24 -5.20 13.56
N LYS A 166 26.73 -5.19 12.33
CA LYS A 166 26.98 -4.11 11.36
C LYS A 166 25.94 -3.01 11.51
N THR A 167 26.41 -1.76 11.57
CA THR A 167 25.56 -0.57 11.43
C THR A 167 24.92 -0.57 10.05
N PHE A 168 23.64 -0.22 9.95
CA PHE A 168 22.92 -0.07 8.70
C PHE A 168 22.02 1.15 8.74
N SER A 169 21.64 1.64 7.57
CA SER A 169 20.70 2.76 7.45
C SER A 169 19.47 2.31 6.66
N ALA A 170 18.30 2.66 7.15
CA ALA A 170 17.04 2.34 6.50
C ALA A 170 15.94 3.37 6.82
N TYR A 171 14.97 3.47 5.94
CA TYR A 171 13.65 4.01 6.26
C TYR A 171 12.70 2.89 6.64
N HIS A 172 11.73 3.21 7.49
CA HIS A 172 10.56 2.39 7.77
C HIS A 172 9.34 3.01 7.12
N LEU A 173 8.70 2.26 6.24
CA LEU A 173 7.53 2.69 5.50
C LEU A 173 6.29 2.07 6.14
N ASN A 174 5.45 2.87 6.77
CA ASN A 174 4.15 2.42 7.26
C ASN A 174 3.10 2.83 6.22
N ALA A 175 2.45 1.89 5.57
CA ALA A 175 1.53 2.17 4.49
C ALA A 175 0.12 1.67 4.78
N SER A 176 -0.88 2.39 4.27
CA SER A 176 -2.27 1.94 4.18
C SER A 176 -2.53 1.48 2.75
N TYR A 177 -2.97 0.24 2.59
CA TYR A 177 -3.23 -0.40 1.31
C TYR A 177 -4.68 -0.83 1.18
N ASP A 178 -5.37 -0.34 0.17
CA ASP A 178 -6.74 -0.75 -0.13
C ASP A 178 -6.75 -2.10 -0.83
N LEU A 179 -7.24 -3.12 -0.14
CA LEU A 179 -7.28 -4.51 -0.62
C LEU A 179 -8.20 -4.70 -1.82
N MET A 180 -9.33 -3.95 -1.88
CA MET A 180 -10.30 -4.03 -2.97
C MET A 180 -9.85 -3.25 -4.20
N GLU A 181 -9.25 -2.09 -3.99
CA GLU A 181 -8.70 -1.22 -5.04
C GLU A 181 -7.30 -1.67 -5.50
N ARG A 182 -6.60 -2.48 -4.68
CA ARG A 182 -5.20 -2.91 -4.85
C ARG A 182 -4.25 -1.73 -5.09
N THR A 183 -4.40 -0.69 -4.28
CA THR A 183 -3.59 0.52 -4.38
C THR A 183 -3.22 1.03 -2.99
N TYR A 184 -2.05 1.64 -2.88
CA TYR A 184 -1.69 2.36 -1.67
C TYR A 184 -2.56 3.59 -1.49
N ASP A 185 -3.17 3.73 -0.32
CA ASP A 185 -4.01 4.86 0.04
C ASP A 185 -3.18 5.98 0.65
N ASP A 186 -2.34 5.64 1.63
CA ASP A 186 -1.51 6.58 2.35
C ASP A 186 -0.19 5.96 2.82
N ILE A 187 0.77 6.79 3.22
CA ILE A 187 2.08 6.36 3.73
C ILE A 187 2.65 7.33 4.76
N ILE A 188 3.32 6.77 5.77
CA ILE A 188 4.20 7.47 6.69
C ILE A 188 5.63 6.93 6.51
N ILE A 189 6.56 7.84 6.26
CA ILE A 189 7.99 7.54 6.09
C ILE A 189 8.71 7.94 7.38
N GLN A 190 9.26 6.96 8.09
CA GLN A 190 10.05 7.17 9.31
C GLN A 190 11.50 6.71 9.07
N GLY A 191 12.45 7.31 9.77
CA GLY A 191 13.77 6.70 9.87
C GLY A 191 13.74 5.46 10.76
N GLU A 192 14.45 4.40 10.38
CA GLU A 192 14.43 3.12 11.12
C GLU A 192 14.90 3.25 12.57
N ALA A 193 15.83 4.17 12.87
CA ALA A 193 16.28 4.43 14.24
C ALA A 193 15.22 5.11 15.13
N LYS A 194 14.19 5.69 14.52
CA LYS A 194 13.05 6.37 15.17
C LYS A 194 11.72 5.71 14.85
N ARG A 195 11.74 4.43 14.50
CA ARG A 195 10.54 3.68 14.15
C ARG A 195 9.52 3.67 15.29
N ASP A 196 8.28 4.05 14.98
CA ASP A 196 7.10 3.98 15.84
C ASP A 196 5.90 3.51 15.00
N GLU A 197 5.73 2.20 14.88
CA GLU A 197 4.65 1.59 14.09
C GLU A 197 3.27 1.87 14.70
N HIS A 198 3.15 1.82 16.03
CA HIS A 198 1.88 2.14 16.70
C HIS A 198 1.48 3.61 16.51
N GLY A 199 2.43 4.53 16.63
CA GLY A 199 2.17 5.95 16.35
C GLY A 199 1.85 6.22 14.89
N ALA A 200 2.50 5.52 13.96
CA ALA A 200 2.20 5.60 12.53
C ALA A 200 0.80 5.05 12.21
N PHE A 201 0.40 3.94 12.83
CA PHE A 201 -0.96 3.40 12.70
C PHE A 201 -2.00 4.44 13.11
N CYS A 202 -1.88 5.01 14.33
CA CYS A 202 -2.79 6.04 14.81
C CYS A 202 -2.84 7.25 13.85
N GLN A 203 -1.69 7.73 13.37
CA GLN A 203 -1.63 8.84 12.42
C GLN A 203 -2.29 8.52 11.08
N LEU A 204 -2.15 7.29 10.54
CA LEU A 204 -2.82 6.87 9.31
C LEU A 204 -4.35 6.86 9.49
N VAL A 205 -4.81 6.38 10.64
CA VAL A 205 -6.24 6.36 11.00
C VAL A 205 -6.78 7.78 11.18
N ASP A 206 -6.12 8.61 11.99
CA ASP A 206 -6.62 9.94 12.36
C ASP A 206 -6.73 10.90 11.17
N ARG A 207 -5.86 10.77 10.16
CA ARG A 207 -5.87 11.62 8.97
C ARG A 207 -6.69 11.07 7.81
N TYR A 208 -7.25 9.86 7.97
CA TYR A 208 -8.13 9.28 6.96
C TYR A 208 -9.49 9.99 6.96
N ASP A 209 -9.82 10.65 5.86
CA ASP A 209 -11.06 11.41 5.66
C ASP A 209 -12.00 10.79 4.62
N GLY A 210 -11.76 9.51 4.29
CA GLY A 210 -12.50 8.80 3.25
C GLY A 210 -13.82 8.19 3.73
N GLN A 211 -14.32 7.22 2.97
CA GLN A 211 -15.54 6.48 3.28
C GLN A 211 -15.33 5.57 4.49
N LYS A 212 -16.43 5.01 5.03
CA LYS A 212 -16.35 3.99 6.09
C LYS A 212 -15.31 2.93 5.73
N ALA A 213 -14.42 2.62 6.67
CA ALA A 213 -13.33 1.70 6.45
C ALA A 213 -13.25 0.65 7.56
N ILE A 214 -12.67 -0.51 7.23
CA ILE A 214 -12.17 -1.50 8.18
C ILE A 214 -10.66 -1.44 8.08
N PHE A 215 -10.00 -1.01 9.16
CA PHE A 215 -8.54 -1.03 9.27
C PHE A 215 -8.08 -2.41 9.71
N ILE A 216 -7.24 -3.04 8.91
CA ILE A 216 -6.78 -4.41 9.09
C ILE A 216 -5.28 -4.39 9.34
N ALA A 217 -4.82 -5.07 10.39
CA ALA A 217 -3.39 -5.14 10.68
C ALA A 217 -3.00 -6.47 11.34
N ASP A 218 -1.69 -6.74 11.32
CA ASP A 218 -1.16 -7.92 11.97
C ASP A 218 -0.96 -7.74 13.48
N ARG A 219 -0.46 -8.81 14.16
CA ARG A 219 -0.22 -8.83 15.61
C ARG A 219 0.81 -7.81 16.11
N GLY A 220 1.58 -7.19 15.22
CA GLY A 220 2.51 -6.12 15.58
C GLY A 220 1.80 -4.84 16.02
N TYR A 221 0.54 -4.68 15.61
CA TYR A 221 -0.28 -3.50 15.87
C TYR A 221 -1.29 -3.70 17.03
N GLU A 222 -1.20 -4.80 17.80
CA GLU A 222 -2.11 -5.03 18.93
C GLU A 222 -1.90 -3.94 20.01
N SER A 223 -2.87 -3.03 20.13
CA SER A 223 -2.81 -1.89 21.05
C SER A 223 -4.19 -1.34 21.37
N TYR A 224 -4.51 -1.19 22.67
CA TYR A 224 -5.75 -0.51 23.08
C TYR A 224 -5.84 0.89 22.48
N ASN A 225 -4.72 1.62 22.42
CA ASN A 225 -4.68 2.96 21.83
C ASN A 225 -5.06 2.94 20.35
N GLY A 226 -4.47 2.03 19.58
CA GLY A 226 -4.76 1.89 18.16
C GLY A 226 -6.22 1.55 17.89
N PHE A 227 -6.80 0.62 18.67
CA PHE A 227 -8.22 0.25 18.53
C PHE A 227 -9.13 1.45 18.75
N GLU A 228 -8.86 2.25 19.79
CA GLU A 228 -9.70 3.39 20.13
C GLU A 228 -9.53 4.59 19.18
N HIS A 229 -8.34 4.79 18.59
CA HIS A 229 -8.21 5.76 17.49
C HIS A 229 -9.14 5.41 16.33
N VAL A 230 -9.26 4.13 15.96
CA VAL A 230 -10.19 3.69 14.90
C VAL A 230 -11.65 3.94 15.30
N VAL A 231 -12.03 3.60 16.54
CA VAL A 231 -13.40 3.81 17.06
C VAL A 231 -13.74 5.30 17.07
N HIS A 232 -12.88 6.14 17.60
CA HIS A 232 -13.09 7.59 17.67
C HIS A 232 -13.14 8.26 16.31
N SER A 233 -12.45 7.70 15.31
CA SER A 233 -12.54 8.15 13.91
C SER A 233 -13.82 7.66 13.19
N GLY A 234 -14.70 6.90 13.87
CA GLY A 234 -15.96 6.41 13.32
C GLY A 234 -15.80 5.22 12.36
N HIS A 235 -14.69 4.50 12.46
CA HIS A 235 -14.35 3.38 11.59
C HIS A 235 -14.37 2.04 12.33
N LYS A 236 -14.07 0.97 11.60
CA LYS A 236 -13.99 -0.39 12.11
C LYS A 236 -12.54 -0.87 12.04
N TYR A 237 -12.19 -1.81 12.91
CA TYR A 237 -10.89 -2.48 12.88
C TYR A 237 -11.03 -3.99 12.89
N LEU A 238 -10.04 -4.67 12.34
CA LEU A 238 -9.86 -6.11 12.38
C LEU A 238 -8.36 -6.38 12.54
N ILE A 239 -7.91 -6.60 13.77
CA ILE A 239 -6.49 -6.70 14.09
C ILE A 239 -6.20 -8.06 14.70
N ARG A 240 -5.25 -8.77 14.05
CA ARG A 240 -4.72 -10.01 14.60
C ARG A 240 -3.98 -9.72 15.88
N VAL A 241 -4.14 -10.60 16.85
CA VAL A 241 -3.43 -10.56 18.13
C VAL A 241 -2.71 -11.88 18.39
N ARG A 242 -1.79 -11.87 19.32
CA ARG A 242 -1.17 -13.12 19.76
C ARG A 242 -2.24 -14.01 20.38
N ASP A 243 -2.16 -15.31 20.10
CA ASP A 243 -3.15 -16.27 20.58
C ASP A 243 -3.25 -16.31 22.11
N ILE A 244 -4.36 -16.83 22.59
CA ILE A 244 -4.74 -16.86 24.01
C ILE A 244 -3.69 -17.49 24.93
N GLU A 245 -2.90 -18.42 24.41
CA GLU A 245 -1.83 -19.09 25.16
C GLU A 245 -0.58 -18.19 25.36
N SER A 246 -0.46 -17.11 24.62
CA SER A 246 0.71 -16.23 24.69
C SER A 246 0.69 -15.36 25.94
N GLN A 247 1.78 -15.41 26.73
CA GLN A 247 1.94 -14.62 27.96
C GLN A 247 1.93 -13.11 27.74
N SER A 248 2.30 -12.64 26.55
CA SER A 248 2.42 -11.24 26.21
C SER A 248 1.29 -10.70 25.34
N SER A 249 0.21 -11.47 25.14
CA SER A 249 -0.95 -11.06 24.37
C SER A 249 -1.89 -10.15 25.16
N ILE A 250 -2.54 -9.23 24.46
CA ILE A 250 -3.66 -8.44 24.99
C ILE A 250 -4.82 -9.35 25.41
N THR A 251 -5.01 -10.49 24.72
CA THR A 251 -6.05 -11.50 25.01
C THR A 251 -5.98 -12.01 26.44
N LYS A 252 -4.77 -12.16 27.01
CA LYS A 252 -4.60 -12.57 28.41
C LYS A 252 -5.31 -11.64 29.42
N SER A 253 -5.40 -10.36 29.07
CA SER A 253 -6.07 -9.37 29.92
C SER A 253 -7.56 -9.22 29.61
N LEU A 254 -8.02 -9.84 28.54
CA LEU A 254 -9.41 -9.83 28.10
C LEU A 254 -10.17 -11.13 28.43
N GLY A 255 -9.42 -12.26 28.66
CA GLY A 255 -9.99 -13.56 29.00
C GLY A 255 -10.54 -13.65 30.44
N PRO A 256 -10.96 -14.85 30.91
CA PRO A 256 -10.67 -16.14 30.27
C PRO A 256 -11.50 -16.41 29.00
N PHE A 257 -10.96 -17.20 28.09
CA PHE A 257 -11.64 -17.61 26.87
C PHE A 257 -11.82 -19.13 26.79
N PRO A 258 -12.82 -19.62 26.02
CA PRO A 258 -12.97 -21.05 25.75
C PRO A 258 -11.78 -21.62 24.97
N ASP A 259 -11.59 -22.93 25.08
CA ASP A 259 -10.69 -23.65 24.18
C ASP A 259 -11.32 -23.80 22.78
N GLY A 260 -10.45 -23.93 21.75
CA GLY A 260 -10.90 -24.09 20.36
C GLY A 260 -11.34 -22.79 19.71
N GLU A 261 -12.34 -22.89 18.83
CA GLU A 261 -12.93 -21.74 18.12
C GLU A 261 -13.95 -21.05 19.02
N PHE A 262 -13.95 -19.73 18.98
CA PHE A 262 -14.94 -18.93 19.71
C PHE A 262 -15.14 -17.55 19.08
N ASP A 263 -16.25 -16.94 19.47
CA ASP A 263 -16.67 -15.61 19.04
C ASP A 263 -17.39 -14.96 20.23
N VAL A 264 -16.71 -14.08 20.95
CA VAL A 264 -17.19 -13.52 22.21
C VAL A 264 -17.04 -12.00 22.26
N ASP A 265 -18.03 -11.35 22.87
CA ASP A 265 -17.95 -9.92 23.19
C ASP A 265 -17.28 -9.75 24.55
N VAL A 266 -16.38 -8.79 24.62
CA VAL A 266 -15.60 -8.51 25.82
C VAL A 266 -15.78 -7.06 26.23
N PHE A 267 -16.07 -6.85 27.49
CA PHE A 267 -16.05 -5.55 28.15
C PHE A 267 -14.91 -5.49 29.15
N ARG A 268 -14.19 -4.38 29.19
CA ARG A 268 -13.22 -4.04 30.24
C ARG A 268 -13.27 -2.54 30.56
N MET A 269 -13.22 -2.22 31.83
CA MET A 269 -12.99 -0.87 32.31
C MET A 269 -11.47 -0.64 32.38
N LEU A 270 -10.90 0.07 31.40
CA LEU A 270 -9.51 0.47 31.44
C LEU A 270 -9.31 1.56 32.50
N THR A 271 -8.19 1.53 33.23
CA THR A 271 -7.92 2.55 34.23
C THR A 271 -6.42 2.77 34.47
N ILE A 272 -6.05 4.02 34.74
CA ILE A 272 -4.71 4.39 35.22
C ILE A 272 -4.59 4.33 36.76
N LYS A 273 -5.66 3.99 37.48
CA LYS A 273 -5.67 3.86 38.95
C LYS A 273 -5.52 2.42 39.38
N GLN A 274 -4.60 2.16 40.31
CA GLN A 274 -4.39 0.87 40.94
C GLN A 274 -4.90 0.91 42.40
N THR A 275 -6.12 0.47 42.62
CA THR A 275 -6.76 0.38 43.93
C THR A 275 -6.91 -1.08 44.37
N LYS A 276 -7.27 -1.34 45.67
CA LYS A 276 -7.60 -2.68 46.14
C LYS A 276 -8.73 -3.27 45.31
N MET A 277 -9.75 -2.50 44.97
CA MET A 277 -10.91 -2.92 44.18
C MET A 277 -10.48 -3.31 42.73
N THR A 278 -9.68 -2.47 42.04
CA THR A 278 -9.27 -2.78 40.65
C THR A 278 -8.38 -4.03 40.59
N LYS A 279 -7.62 -4.33 41.66
CA LYS A 279 -6.81 -5.55 41.75
C LYS A 279 -7.64 -6.79 42.09
N ALA A 280 -8.73 -6.63 42.84
CA ALA A 280 -9.60 -7.73 43.24
C ALA A 280 -10.54 -8.21 42.13
N CYS A 281 -10.82 -7.35 41.12
CA CYS A 281 -11.74 -7.66 40.01
C CYS A 281 -11.05 -7.51 38.65
N PRO A 282 -10.05 -8.35 38.31
CA PRO A 282 -9.34 -8.28 37.03
C PRO A 282 -10.22 -8.57 35.83
N ASP A 283 -11.34 -9.25 36.01
CA ASP A 283 -12.32 -9.56 34.96
C ASP A 283 -13.11 -8.33 34.49
N ILE A 284 -13.14 -7.27 35.34
CA ILE A 284 -13.81 -6.01 35.02
C ILE A 284 -12.78 -4.92 34.71
N TYR A 285 -11.71 -4.85 35.48
CA TYR A 285 -10.78 -3.74 35.44
C TYR A 285 -9.42 -4.14 34.82
N LYS A 286 -8.98 -3.36 33.83
CA LYS A 286 -7.65 -3.46 33.26
C LYS A 286 -6.83 -2.23 33.61
N PHE A 287 -5.74 -2.42 34.37
CA PHE A 287 -4.79 -1.36 34.63
C PHE A 287 -3.93 -1.07 33.38
N VAL A 288 -3.89 0.20 32.99
CA VAL A 288 -3.04 0.71 31.90
C VAL A 288 -1.86 1.47 32.55
N PRO A 289 -0.64 0.91 32.51
CA PRO A 289 0.52 1.56 33.10
C PRO A 289 0.95 2.78 32.26
N LYS A 290 1.68 3.72 32.87
CA LYS A 290 2.20 4.92 32.18
C LYS A 290 3.12 4.63 31.00
N THR A 291 3.73 3.46 30.96
CA THR A 291 4.58 3.00 29.85
C THR A 291 3.78 2.56 28.64
N MET A 292 2.49 2.30 28.79
CA MET A 292 1.56 1.99 27.71
C MET A 292 0.85 3.28 27.30
N ARG A 293 1.07 3.71 26.06
CA ARG A 293 0.36 4.88 25.52
C ARG A 293 -1.12 4.60 25.42
N PHE A 294 -1.93 5.52 25.94
CA PHE A 294 -3.38 5.51 25.77
C PHE A 294 -3.89 6.95 25.86
N ASP A 295 -4.28 7.51 24.72
CA ASP A 295 -4.54 8.94 24.55
C ASP A 295 -5.90 9.38 25.10
N PHE A 296 -6.80 8.44 25.45
CA PHE A 296 -8.19 8.69 25.87
C PHE A 296 -8.38 8.72 27.40
N MET A 297 -7.32 8.57 28.20
CA MET A 297 -7.37 8.70 29.65
C MET A 297 -6.33 9.72 30.16
N ASN A 298 -6.71 10.40 31.25
CA ASN A 298 -5.82 11.32 31.96
C ASN A 298 -6.15 11.35 33.46
N LYS A 299 -5.50 12.21 34.25
CA LYS A 299 -5.73 12.31 35.70
C LYS A 299 -7.16 12.73 36.07
N GLN A 300 -7.80 13.57 35.23
CA GLN A 300 -9.19 14.05 35.41
C GLN A 300 -10.18 12.98 35.01
N ASN A 301 -9.92 12.27 33.90
CA ASN A 301 -10.73 11.14 33.42
C ASN A 301 -9.89 9.84 33.42
N PRO A 302 -9.76 9.16 34.59
CA PRO A 302 -8.87 8.00 34.74
C PRO A 302 -9.50 6.66 34.39
N TRP A 303 -10.70 6.65 33.81
CA TRP A 303 -11.48 5.48 33.46
C TRP A 303 -11.92 5.54 32.01
N TYR A 304 -11.94 4.39 31.34
CA TYR A 304 -12.39 4.27 29.95
C TYR A 304 -13.08 2.93 29.72
N GLU A 305 -14.29 2.95 29.15
CA GLU A 305 -15.03 1.76 28.75
C GLU A 305 -14.49 1.20 27.45
N PHE A 306 -13.92 0.02 27.49
CA PHE A 306 -13.41 -0.69 26.31
C PHE A 306 -14.29 -1.86 25.97
N ASN A 307 -14.84 -1.85 24.76
CA ASN A 307 -15.69 -2.91 24.21
C ASN A 307 -15.06 -3.44 22.93
N CYS A 308 -14.95 -4.77 22.83
CA CYS A 308 -14.48 -5.41 21.61
C CYS A 308 -15.12 -6.79 21.43
N ARG A 309 -15.02 -7.31 20.23
CA ARG A 309 -15.34 -8.70 19.89
C ARG A 309 -14.03 -9.42 19.64
N VAL A 310 -13.83 -10.57 20.27
CA VAL A 310 -12.68 -11.44 20.12
C VAL A 310 -13.14 -12.68 19.38
N VAL A 311 -12.54 -12.93 18.22
CA VAL A 311 -12.88 -14.06 17.36
C VAL A 311 -11.64 -14.92 17.18
N ARG A 312 -11.77 -16.22 17.47
CA ARG A 312 -10.74 -17.22 17.27
C ARG A 312 -11.24 -18.29 16.31
N PHE A 313 -10.60 -18.42 15.18
CA PHE A 313 -10.98 -19.35 14.12
C PHE A 313 -9.81 -20.27 13.74
N LYS A 314 -10.16 -21.45 13.26
CA LYS A 314 -9.21 -22.50 12.91
C LYS A 314 -8.63 -22.27 11.53
N ILE A 315 -7.30 -22.35 11.39
CA ILE A 315 -6.58 -22.27 10.10
C ILE A 315 -6.19 -23.66 9.62
N THR A 316 -5.63 -24.48 10.50
CA THR A 316 -5.30 -25.89 10.24
C THR A 316 -5.81 -26.73 11.39
N GLU A 317 -5.62 -28.06 11.33
CA GLU A 317 -6.08 -28.94 12.42
C GLU A 317 -5.59 -28.52 13.81
N ASN A 318 -4.39 -27.93 13.91
CA ASN A 318 -3.73 -27.61 15.17
C ASN A 318 -3.36 -26.10 15.30
N THR A 319 -3.78 -25.25 14.38
CA THR A 319 -3.44 -23.82 14.43
C THR A 319 -4.69 -22.95 14.36
N TYR A 320 -4.68 -21.91 15.18
CA TYR A 320 -5.75 -20.93 15.25
C TYR A 320 -5.19 -19.53 15.00
N GLU A 321 -6.04 -18.66 14.48
CA GLU A 321 -5.82 -17.22 14.52
C GLU A 321 -6.84 -16.56 15.43
N THR A 322 -6.36 -15.57 16.18
CA THR A 322 -7.19 -14.76 17.07
C THR A 322 -7.14 -13.31 16.60
N VAL A 323 -8.31 -12.74 16.42
CA VAL A 323 -8.46 -11.33 16.02
C VAL A 323 -9.32 -10.58 17.01
N ILE A 324 -9.05 -9.28 17.16
CA ILE A 324 -9.89 -8.34 17.91
C ILE A 324 -10.52 -7.36 16.92
N THR A 325 -11.81 -7.09 17.10
CA THR A 325 -12.58 -6.25 16.20
C THR A 325 -13.72 -5.52 16.93
N ASN A 326 -14.22 -4.44 16.30
CA ASN A 326 -15.49 -3.78 16.65
C ASN A 326 -16.58 -4.01 15.58
N LEU A 327 -16.41 -5.01 14.71
CA LEU A 327 -17.43 -5.45 13.75
C LEU A 327 -18.53 -6.22 14.51
N SER A 328 -19.80 -5.90 14.24
CA SER A 328 -20.92 -6.60 14.87
C SER A 328 -21.15 -7.97 14.23
N ARG A 329 -21.79 -8.90 14.97
CA ARG A 329 -22.14 -10.23 14.45
C ARG A 329 -23.23 -10.19 13.40
N GLU A 330 -24.09 -9.18 13.48
CA GLU A 330 -25.20 -8.99 12.54
C GLU A 330 -24.69 -8.56 11.16
N GLU A 331 -23.57 -7.83 11.12
CA GLU A 331 -22.97 -7.37 9.86
C GLU A 331 -21.93 -8.35 9.31
N PHE A 332 -21.20 -9.07 10.19
CA PHE A 332 -20.08 -9.94 9.81
C PHE A 332 -20.05 -11.23 10.63
N LEU A 333 -20.26 -12.34 9.98
CA LEU A 333 -20.09 -13.67 10.57
C LEU A 333 -18.61 -14.00 10.79
N MET A 334 -18.31 -15.02 11.59
CA MET A 334 -16.93 -15.45 11.87
C MET A 334 -16.19 -15.87 10.60
N GLU A 335 -16.85 -16.53 9.68
CA GLU A 335 -16.32 -16.97 8.39
C GLU A 335 -15.92 -15.77 7.52
N GLU A 336 -16.73 -14.71 7.48
CA GLU A 336 -16.44 -13.49 6.74
C GLU A 336 -15.25 -12.72 7.36
N ILE A 337 -15.14 -12.74 8.70
CA ILE A 337 -13.97 -12.15 9.39
C ILE A 337 -12.69 -12.88 9.01
N SER A 338 -12.72 -14.21 8.94
CA SER A 338 -11.59 -15.02 8.46
C SER A 338 -11.23 -14.67 7.02
N GLU A 339 -12.21 -14.61 6.12
CA GLU A 339 -11.99 -14.25 4.70
C GLU A 339 -11.40 -12.83 4.54
N ILE A 340 -11.93 -11.85 5.28
CA ILE A 340 -11.40 -10.47 5.25
C ILE A 340 -9.96 -10.45 5.74
N TYR A 341 -9.66 -11.19 6.82
CA TYR A 341 -8.30 -11.22 7.36
C TYR A 341 -7.32 -11.89 6.40
N ASP A 342 -7.72 -12.95 5.70
CA ASP A 342 -6.91 -13.62 4.68
C ASP A 342 -6.56 -12.68 3.52
N MET A 343 -7.45 -11.75 3.14
CA MET A 343 -7.15 -10.75 2.10
C MET A 343 -5.95 -9.87 2.46
N ARG A 344 -5.60 -9.71 3.74
CA ARG A 344 -4.44 -8.92 4.21
C ARG A 344 -3.12 -9.32 3.53
N TRP A 345 -2.95 -10.58 3.19
CA TRP A 345 -1.77 -11.07 2.46
C TRP A 345 -1.54 -10.37 1.11
N GLY A 346 -2.56 -9.70 0.60
CA GLY A 346 -2.45 -8.83 -0.58
C GLY A 346 -1.49 -7.67 -0.38
N GLU A 347 -1.38 -7.13 0.84
CA GLU A 347 -0.46 -6.05 1.17
C GLU A 347 1.00 -6.51 1.16
N GLU A 348 1.32 -7.64 1.76
CA GLU A 348 2.68 -8.22 1.73
C GLU A 348 3.15 -8.48 0.29
N THR A 349 2.23 -8.97 -0.55
CA THR A 349 2.49 -9.12 -1.99
C THR A 349 2.75 -7.77 -2.65
N SER A 350 1.99 -6.72 -2.28
CA SER A 350 2.14 -5.38 -2.83
C SER A 350 3.49 -4.76 -2.48
N PHE A 351 3.99 -4.92 -1.25
CA PHE A 351 5.33 -4.47 -0.86
C PHE A 351 6.44 -5.18 -1.65
N ARG A 352 6.29 -6.48 -1.89
CA ARG A 352 7.23 -7.23 -2.74
C ARG A 352 7.23 -6.69 -4.17
N GLU A 353 6.06 -6.44 -4.75
CA GLU A 353 5.92 -5.84 -6.08
C GLU A 353 6.49 -4.41 -6.13
N LEU A 354 6.23 -3.61 -5.11
CA LEU A 354 6.75 -2.24 -4.97
C LEU A 354 8.28 -2.23 -4.91
N LYS A 355 8.86 -3.10 -4.08
CA LYS A 355 10.32 -3.20 -3.91
C LYS A 355 11.03 -3.68 -5.17
N TYR A 356 10.53 -4.72 -5.82
CA TYR A 356 11.22 -5.41 -6.91
C TYR A 356 10.71 -5.04 -8.31
N ALA A 357 9.41 -5.07 -8.55
CA ALA A 357 8.87 -4.78 -9.88
C ALA A 357 8.88 -3.28 -10.19
N ILE A 358 8.46 -2.46 -9.24
CA ILE A 358 8.53 -0.98 -9.35
C ILE A 358 9.95 -0.48 -9.10
N GLY A 359 10.77 -1.20 -8.35
CA GLY A 359 12.17 -0.88 -8.11
C GLY A 359 12.38 0.10 -6.96
N LEU A 360 11.57 0.02 -5.89
CA LEU A 360 11.78 0.85 -4.70
C LEU A 360 13.13 0.56 -4.03
N ASN A 361 13.63 -0.69 -4.10
CA ASN A 361 14.96 -1.05 -3.59
C ASN A 361 16.14 -0.46 -4.40
N ALA A 362 15.87 0.14 -5.57
CA ALA A 362 16.88 0.73 -6.45
C ALA A 362 16.75 2.26 -6.47
N LEU A 363 16.97 2.88 -5.32
CA LEU A 363 16.97 4.32 -5.19
C LEU A 363 18.22 4.93 -5.83
N HIS A 364 18.05 6.08 -6.51
CA HIS A 364 19.16 6.81 -7.16
C HIS A 364 19.74 7.89 -6.27
N ALA A 365 19.01 8.26 -5.23
CA ALA A 365 19.34 9.36 -4.34
C ALA A 365 19.98 8.86 -3.04
N LYS A 366 20.81 9.74 -2.44
CA LYS A 366 21.39 9.56 -1.11
C LYS A 366 20.88 10.59 -0.11
N LYS A 367 20.41 11.77 -0.59
CA LYS A 367 19.86 12.81 0.30
C LYS A 367 18.42 12.50 0.67
N ARG A 368 18.04 12.77 1.92
CA ARG A 368 16.73 12.49 2.51
C ARG A 368 15.57 12.97 1.62
N GLU A 369 15.60 14.23 1.24
CA GLU A 369 14.52 14.84 0.45
C GLU A 369 14.36 14.17 -0.91
N LEU A 370 15.46 13.81 -1.55
CA LEU A 370 15.44 13.14 -2.84
C LEU A 370 15.00 11.67 -2.75
N ILE A 371 15.33 11.00 -1.63
CA ILE A 371 14.83 9.65 -1.33
C ILE A 371 13.31 9.69 -1.14
N GLN A 372 12.79 10.64 -0.36
CA GLN A 372 11.36 10.81 -0.15
C GLN A 372 10.62 11.09 -1.47
N GLN A 373 11.18 11.93 -2.37
CA GLN A 373 10.63 12.11 -3.70
C GLN A 373 10.50 10.77 -4.46
N GLU A 374 11.55 9.93 -4.42
CA GLU A 374 11.53 8.63 -5.09
C GLU A 374 10.52 7.68 -4.45
N ILE A 375 10.39 7.65 -3.13
CA ILE A 375 9.41 6.81 -2.44
C ILE A 375 7.98 7.16 -2.93
N TYR A 376 7.57 8.43 -2.86
CA TYR A 376 6.26 8.85 -3.33
C TYR A 376 6.07 8.57 -4.83
N ALA A 377 7.08 8.83 -5.65
CA ALA A 377 7.03 8.55 -7.09
C ALA A 377 6.87 7.05 -7.39
N ARG A 378 7.54 6.15 -6.64
CA ARG A 378 7.41 4.69 -6.78
C ARG A 378 6.03 4.20 -6.36
N MET A 379 5.49 4.72 -5.27
CA MET A 379 4.14 4.37 -4.82
C MET A 379 3.08 4.83 -5.81
N LEU A 380 3.21 6.06 -6.32
CA LEU A 380 2.33 6.56 -7.38
C LEU A 380 2.42 5.70 -8.64
N MET A 381 3.65 5.31 -9.05
CA MET A 381 3.84 4.42 -10.20
C MET A 381 3.21 3.04 -9.96
N TYR A 382 3.29 2.50 -8.73
CA TYR A 382 2.60 1.28 -8.36
C TYR A 382 1.08 1.41 -8.59
N ASN A 383 0.47 2.46 -8.02
CA ASN A 383 -0.95 2.71 -8.16
C ASN A 383 -1.36 2.91 -9.63
N PHE A 384 -0.58 3.66 -10.38
CA PHE A 384 -0.78 3.86 -11.82
C PHE A 384 -0.76 2.53 -12.58
N CYS A 385 0.21 1.66 -12.31
CA CYS A 385 0.31 0.33 -12.91
C CYS A 385 -0.88 -0.56 -12.52
N GLN A 386 -1.27 -0.59 -11.24
CA GLN A 386 -2.40 -1.36 -10.76
C GLN A 386 -3.73 -0.92 -11.40
N ARG A 387 -3.95 0.40 -11.54
CA ARG A 387 -5.15 0.92 -12.24
C ARG A 387 -5.23 0.43 -13.68
N ILE A 388 -4.11 0.33 -14.39
CA ILE A 388 -4.07 -0.19 -15.77
C ILE A 388 -4.26 -1.71 -15.78
N VAL A 389 -3.53 -2.44 -14.93
CA VAL A 389 -3.55 -3.90 -14.89
C VAL A 389 -4.96 -4.44 -14.56
N GLN A 390 -5.69 -3.80 -13.66
CA GLN A 390 -7.04 -4.19 -13.28
C GLN A 390 -8.08 -4.06 -14.42
N GLU A 391 -7.79 -3.26 -15.45
CA GLU A 391 -8.65 -3.15 -16.64
C GLU A 391 -8.37 -4.22 -17.69
N ILE A 392 -7.29 -5.00 -17.51
CA ILE A 392 -6.90 -6.01 -18.49
C ILE A 392 -7.65 -7.30 -18.25
N LYS A 393 -8.49 -7.67 -19.20
CA LYS A 393 -9.18 -8.97 -19.18
C LYS A 393 -8.31 -10.03 -19.82
N ILE A 394 -8.00 -11.06 -19.06
CA ILE A 394 -7.31 -12.25 -19.59
C ILE A 394 -8.35 -13.09 -20.31
N PRO A 395 -8.15 -13.41 -21.62
CA PRO A 395 -9.09 -14.27 -22.35
C PRO A 395 -9.18 -15.65 -21.68
N LYS A 396 -10.40 -16.07 -21.33
CA LYS A 396 -10.65 -17.46 -20.93
C LYS A 396 -10.50 -18.32 -22.18
N LYS A 397 -9.57 -19.27 -22.17
CA LYS A 397 -9.46 -20.29 -23.22
C LYS A 397 -10.18 -21.54 -22.74
N ASP A 398 -11.13 -22.02 -23.51
CA ASP A 398 -11.79 -23.31 -23.24
C ASP A 398 -10.75 -24.42 -23.22
N LYS A 399 -10.81 -25.31 -22.21
CA LYS A 399 -9.91 -26.46 -22.00
C LYS A 399 -8.56 -26.19 -21.34
N ILE A 400 -8.36 -25.08 -20.59
CA ILE A 400 -7.11 -24.86 -19.86
C ILE A 400 -7.25 -25.30 -18.39
N LYS A 401 -6.25 -26.09 -17.93
CA LYS A 401 -6.14 -26.65 -16.58
C LYS A 401 -5.88 -25.59 -15.50
N TYR A 402 -5.35 -24.40 -15.87
CA TYR A 402 -4.89 -23.39 -14.92
C TYR A 402 -5.64 -22.07 -15.12
N THR A 403 -5.91 -21.39 -14.01
CA THR A 403 -6.26 -19.96 -14.02
C THR A 403 -4.98 -19.14 -14.23
N TYR A 404 -5.07 -18.04 -14.97
CA TYR A 404 -3.94 -17.18 -15.30
C TYR A 404 -4.09 -15.80 -14.70
N GLN A 405 -2.97 -15.19 -14.34
CA GLN A 405 -2.89 -13.80 -13.89
C GLN A 405 -1.89 -13.00 -14.74
N VAL A 406 -2.00 -11.69 -14.69
CA VAL A 406 -1.07 -10.78 -15.34
C VAL A 406 0.31 -10.88 -14.70
N ASN A 407 1.36 -10.93 -15.50
CA ASN A 407 2.73 -10.75 -15.01
C ASN A 407 2.95 -9.27 -14.67
N PHE A 408 2.85 -8.91 -13.39
CA PHE A 408 2.95 -7.53 -12.95
C PHE A 408 4.29 -6.89 -13.30
N THR A 409 5.41 -7.59 -13.11
CA THR A 409 6.76 -7.07 -13.45
C THR A 409 6.87 -6.71 -14.93
N ARG A 410 6.40 -7.58 -15.83
CA ARG A 410 6.39 -7.28 -17.28
C ARG A 410 5.45 -6.13 -17.60
N SER A 411 4.31 -6.07 -16.92
CA SER A 411 3.34 -4.98 -17.09
C SER A 411 3.94 -3.63 -16.70
N VAL A 412 4.69 -3.56 -15.62
CA VAL A 412 5.40 -2.32 -15.20
C VAL A 412 6.33 -1.80 -16.29
N HIS A 413 7.11 -2.69 -16.92
CA HIS A 413 7.99 -2.28 -18.04
C HIS A 413 7.20 -1.70 -19.21
N ILE A 414 6.15 -2.38 -19.65
CA ILE A 414 5.29 -1.95 -20.75
C ILE A 414 4.61 -0.61 -20.44
N ILE A 415 4.11 -0.46 -19.20
CA ILE A 415 3.41 0.74 -18.75
C ILE A 415 4.35 1.93 -18.62
N ARG A 416 5.61 1.73 -18.18
CA ARG A 416 6.62 2.79 -18.18
C ARG A 416 6.93 3.32 -19.59
N GLU A 417 7.06 2.42 -20.56
CA GLU A 417 7.25 2.85 -21.95
C GLU A 417 6.04 3.64 -22.47
N PHE A 418 4.82 3.20 -22.14
CA PHE A 418 3.62 3.97 -22.46
C PHE A 418 3.63 5.36 -21.81
N LEU A 419 4.08 5.47 -20.57
CA LEU A 419 4.12 6.75 -19.86
C LEU A 419 5.14 7.72 -20.50
N ARG A 420 6.30 7.20 -20.93
CA ARG A 420 7.38 7.97 -21.59
C ARG A 420 6.99 8.48 -22.98
N LYS A 421 6.22 7.71 -23.77
CA LYS A 421 5.89 8.07 -25.15
C LYS A 421 5.05 9.33 -25.23
N LYS A 422 5.39 10.21 -26.19
CA LYS A 422 4.62 11.41 -26.52
C LYS A 422 3.26 11.01 -27.13
N SER A 423 2.31 11.96 -27.16
CA SER A 423 0.98 11.72 -27.75
C SER A 423 1.09 11.25 -29.20
N GLY A 424 0.33 10.20 -29.58
CA GLY A 424 0.28 9.64 -30.94
C GLY A 424 0.91 8.26 -31.08
N GLN A 425 1.90 7.89 -30.28
CA GLN A 425 2.55 6.57 -30.34
C GLN A 425 2.19 5.72 -29.12
N ILE A 426 0.96 5.23 -29.06
CA ILE A 426 0.53 4.40 -27.92
C ILE A 426 0.76 2.93 -28.25
N PRO A 427 1.63 2.22 -27.50
CA PRO A 427 1.77 0.80 -27.67
C PRO A 427 0.46 0.08 -27.34
N PRO A 428 0.16 -1.08 -27.94
CA PRO A 428 -1.02 -1.87 -27.65
C PRO A 428 -0.88 -2.57 -26.28
N ILE A 429 -1.01 -1.81 -25.18
CA ILE A 429 -0.69 -2.20 -23.81
C ILE A 429 -1.38 -3.51 -23.43
N ALA A 430 -2.70 -3.60 -23.59
CA ALA A 430 -3.46 -4.79 -23.22
C ALA A 430 -2.95 -6.04 -23.96
N HIS A 431 -2.68 -5.90 -25.27
CA HIS A 431 -2.18 -7.01 -26.09
C HIS A 431 -0.77 -7.45 -25.65
N LEU A 432 0.12 -6.48 -25.34
CA LEU A 432 1.47 -6.79 -24.88
C LEU A 432 1.44 -7.48 -23.51
N ILE A 433 0.62 -7.01 -22.59
CA ILE A 433 0.50 -7.60 -21.25
C ILE A 433 -0.14 -8.98 -21.30
N THR A 434 -1.18 -9.20 -22.11
CA THR A 434 -1.84 -10.52 -22.22
C THR A 434 -1.00 -11.60 -22.89
N LYS A 435 0.09 -11.24 -23.58
CA LYS A 435 1.07 -12.21 -24.08
C LYS A 435 1.94 -12.82 -22.99
N GLU A 436 2.09 -12.15 -21.85
CA GLU A 436 3.04 -12.47 -20.79
C GLU A 436 2.30 -12.82 -19.48
N ILE A 437 1.24 -13.64 -19.56
CA ILE A 437 0.46 -14.09 -18.41
C ILE A 437 1.14 -15.25 -17.69
N LEU A 438 0.91 -15.35 -16.37
CA LEU A 438 1.46 -16.40 -15.52
C LEU A 438 0.33 -17.31 -15.01
N PRO A 439 0.54 -18.64 -14.92
CA PRO A 439 -0.43 -19.51 -14.27
C PRO A 439 -0.49 -19.20 -12.78
N ILE A 440 -1.70 -19.13 -12.25
CA ILE A 440 -1.91 -19.09 -10.80
C ILE A 440 -1.62 -20.52 -10.31
N ARG A 441 -0.54 -20.69 -9.59
CA ARG A 441 -0.35 -21.90 -8.80
C ARG A 441 -1.24 -21.74 -7.58
N LEU A 442 -2.18 -22.66 -7.38
CA LEU A 442 -2.78 -22.86 -6.08
C LEU A 442 -1.62 -23.30 -5.17
N VAL A 443 -1.01 -22.35 -4.49
CA VAL A 443 -0.23 -22.66 -3.31
C VAL A 443 -1.31 -23.11 -2.34
N GLU A 444 -1.37 -24.38 -2.02
CA GLU A 444 -1.91 -24.80 -0.74
C GLU A 444 -1.17 -23.93 0.25
N HIS A 445 -1.89 -23.04 0.93
CA HIS A 445 -1.33 -22.24 2.00
C HIS A 445 -0.99 -23.22 3.14
N ILE A 446 0.15 -23.89 3.00
CA ILE A 446 0.81 -24.48 4.14
C ILE A 446 1.30 -23.25 4.91
N HIS A 447 0.55 -22.89 5.91
CA HIS A 447 0.98 -21.96 6.95
C HIS A 447 2.18 -22.60 7.66
N ASP A 448 3.36 -22.44 7.07
CA ASP A 448 4.61 -22.74 7.77
C ASP A 448 4.82 -21.61 8.78
N MET A 449 4.30 -21.83 9.99
CA MET A 449 4.45 -20.97 11.16
C MET A 449 5.87 -21.06 11.73
N SER A 450 6.89 -21.05 10.93
CA SER A 450 8.25 -20.79 11.37
C SER A 450 8.69 -19.41 10.88
N SER A 451 8.52 -18.43 11.74
CA SER A 451 9.16 -17.13 11.65
C SER A 451 10.67 -17.26 11.81
N GLN A 452 11.36 -17.89 10.87
CA GLN A 452 12.82 -17.81 10.79
C GLN A 452 13.28 -18.02 9.35
N ASN A 453 13.95 -17.01 8.82
CA ASN A 453 14.86 -17.07 7.67
C ASN A 453 14.27 -17.26 6.27
N TYR A 454 13.60 -16.23 5.73
CA TYR A 454 13.73 -16.01 4.29
C TYR A 454 15.10 -15.36 4.01
N ARG A 455 16.14 -16.18 3.91
CA ARG A 455 17.34 -15.83 3.17
C ARG A 455 17.00 -15.98 1.69
N VAL A 456 17.11 -14.87 0.98
CA VAL A 456 17.07 -14.77 -0.48
C VAL A 456 18.16 -15.66 -1.05
N LEU A 457 17.78 -16.54 -1.98
CA LEU A 457 18.64 -17.01 -3.06
C LEU A 457 18.40 -16.12 -4.27
#